data_27d3238c873e9afe591f7e99212ebaf8
#
_entry.id   27d3238c873e9afe591f7e99212ebaf8
#
_cell.length_a   1.000
_cell.length_b   1.000
_cell.length_c   1.000
_cell.angle_alpha   90.00
_cell.angle_beta   90.00
_cell.angle_gamma   90.00
#
_symmetry.space_group_name_H-M   'P 1'
#
loop_
_entity.id
_entity.type
_entity.pdbx_description
1 polymer ?
#
loop_
_entity_poly.entity_id
_entity_poly.type
_entity_poly.pdbx_seq_one_letter_code
_entity_poly.pdbx_strand_id
1 'polypeptide(L)'
;MSAGAQQEQPGRRPIPTRVKLLISSQSLNNFTIGFFFIYLTAYLLETGALNAWQAGVVLGLETVVVIVAGIPMGILSDRTGRKKFLIFGNAVIPLALFIIGLTQDFDWLLVAAVLLGVAEASALGSWNAIIADQTDLGNRDSAFSLSFVVSNVFFSGGFALPLILPGLQMVFGIGATAIHSDIMLLLATLSISVPFFVWLLLKDYTEPPRTEQKGENPGELKMLLKFSGLNGIIGLGAGLIIPLLASWLLYKFAIPDTYSGPFLALSNVTIAFAAVASPRLSKRYGLFNSILMTAGSSTLFMLSLAFIPNVFLAGGMYLIRASLMNMASPLIDSYLMGIVHPGRRGLGSAIAAIVWRLPNSVTTLIGGYLLYAGLTSGDHFLYDLPWILASGLYAVGIALLYINFRHVKPKG
;
A
#
# COMPACT_ATOMS: atom_id res chain seq x y z
N MET A 1 -5.18 -51.15 -2.73
CA MET A 1 -3.96 -50.49 -3.24
C MET A 1 -4.39 -49.37 -4.19
N SER A 2 -4.65 -48.20 -3.70
CA SER A 2 -4.93 -47.02 -4.51
C SER A 2 -3.68 -46.14 -4.46
N ALA A 3 -2.96 -46.10 -5.57
CA ALA A 3 -1.81 -45.23 -5.75
C ALA A 3 -2.29 -43.77 -5.66
N GLY A 4 -1.89 -43.08 -4.61
CA GLY A 4 -2.05 -41.63 -4.50
C GLY A 4 -1.25 -40.97 -5.64
N ALA A 5 -1.96 -40.39 -6.59
CA ALA A 5 -1.35 -39.52 -7.60
C ALA A 5 -0.71 -38.33 -6.86
N GLN A 6 0.60 -38.40 -6.62
CA GLN A 6 1.40 -37.22 -6.29
C GLN A 6 1.25 -36.30 -7.49
N GLN A 7 0.53 -35.18 -7.32
CA GLN A 7 0.60 -34.07 -8.26
C GLN A 7 2.04 -33.59 -8.26
N GLU A 8 2.80 -33.96 -9.28
CA GLU A 8 4.12 -33.40 -9.57
C GLU A 8 3.98 -31.87 -9.59
N GLN A 9 4.65 -31.19 -8.68
CA GLN A 9 4.75 -29.73 -8.71
C GLN A 9 5.38 -29.37 -10.07
N PRO A 10 4.70 -28.59 -10.92
CA PRO A 10 5.26 -28.22 -12.20
C PRO A 10 6.59 -27.49 -11.96
N GLY A 11 7.67 -27.98 -12.58
CA GLY A 11 9.00 -27.38 -12.46
C GLY A 11 8.95 -25.88 -12.75
N ARG A 12 9.73 -25.07 -12.03
CA ARG A 12 9.77 -23.59 -12.19
C ARG A 12 10.02 -23.23 -13.66
N ARG A 13 9.03 -22.61 -14.27
CA ARG A 13 9.14 -22.09 -15.65
C ARG A 13 9.53 -20.62 -15.64
N PRO A 14 10.26 -20.13 -16.66
CA PRO A 14 10.58 -18.71 -16.75
C PRO A 14 9.30 -17.87 -16.95
N ILE A 15 9.27 -16.69 -16.38
CA ILE A 15 8.18 -15.73 -16.60
C ILE A 15 8.22 -15.30 -18.08
N PRO A 16 7.07 -15.29 -18.79
CA PRO A 16 7.01 -14.82 -20.17
C PRO A 16 7.54 -13.39 -20.33
N THR A 17 8.30 -13.13 -21.39
CA THR A 17 8.92 -11.81 -21.63
C THR A 17 7.87 -10.69 -21.69
N ARG A 18 6.70 -10.92 -22.30
CA ARG A 18 5.59 -9.94 -22.30
C ARG A 18 5.13 -9.56 -20.90
N VAL A 19 5.02 -10.53 -19.99
CA VAL A 19 4.63 -10.27 -18.58
C VAL A 19 5.70 -9.46 -17.87
N LYS A 20 6.99 -9.76 -18.09
CA LYS A 20 8.08 -8.96 -17.51
C LYS A 20 8.04 -7.51 -18.01
N LEU A 21 7.85 -7.30 -19.31
CA LEU A 21 7.75 -5.96 -19.89
C LEU A 21 6.49 -5.22 -19.40
N LEU A 22 5.36 -5.91 -19.27
CA LEU A 22 4.15 -5.33 -18.70
C LEU A 22 4.35 -4.89 -17.24
N ILE A 23 5.00 -5.71 -16.43
CA ILE A 23 5.35 -5.35 -15.05
C ILE A 23 6.30 -4.15 -15.04
N SER A 24 7.35 -4.17 -15.86
CA SER A 24 8.32 -3.07 -15.94
C SER A 24 7.70 -1.77 -16.45
N SER A 25 6.65 -1.82 -17.29
CA SER A 25 5.97 -0.62 -17.77
C SER A 25 5.31 0.20 -16.64
N GLN A 26 4.99 -0.42 -15.49
CA GLN A 26 4.42 0.25 -14.32
C GLN A 26 5.47 0.97 -13.46
N SER A 27 6.76 0.77 -13.73
CA SER A 27 7.85 1.34 -12.93
C SER A 27 7.76 2.85 -12.79
N LEU A 28 7.46 3.53 -13.90
CA LEU A 28 7.36 4.99 -13.93
C LEU A 28 6.18 5.50 -13.09
N ASN A 29 5.01 4.90 -13.24
CA ASN A 29 3.84 5.27 -12.42
C ASN A 29 4.11 5.02 -10.93
N ASN A 30 4.69 3.87 -10.57
CA ASN A 30 5.05 3.58 -9.18
C ASN A 30 6.04 4.62 -8.62
N PHE A 31 7.06 4.98 -9.40
CA PHE A 31 8.03 6.00 -9.02
C PHE A 31 7.35 7.37 -8.82
N THR A 32 6.50 7.78 -9.74
CA THR A 32 5.81 9.07 -9.68
C THR A 32 4.82 9.13 -8.51
N ILE A 33 4.09 8.04 -8.24
CA ILE A 33 3.19 7.95 -7.08
C ILE A 33 4.01 8.00 -5.77
N GLY A 34 5.19 7.37 -5.72
CA GLY A 34 6.09 7.49 -4.58
C GLY A 34 6.52 8.93 -4.33
N PHE A 35 6.90 9.66 -5.37
CA PHE A 35 7.23 11.09 -5.25
C PHE A 35 6.01 11.93 -4.87
N PHE A 36 4.85 11.70 -5.47
CA PHE A 36 3.60 12.35 -5.07
C PHE A 36 3.31 12.21 -3.58
N PHE A 37 3.49 11.00 -3.04
CA PHE A 37 3.20 10.74 -1.64
C PHE A 37 4.07 11.61 -0.70
N ILE A 38 5.37 11.71 -0.93
CA ILE A 38 6.26 12.53 -0.11
C ILE A 38 6.05 14.03 -0.38
N TYR A 39 5.76 14.41 -1.63
CA TYR A 39 5.39 15.76 -2.00
C TYR A 39 4.17 16.25 -1.20
N LEU A 40 3.11 15.42 -1.13
CA LEU A 40 1.88 15.75 -0.40
C LEU A 40 2.09 15.78 1.12
N THR A 41 2.78 14.78 1.70
CA THR A 41 2.81 14.56 3.15
C THR A 41 3.97 15.24 3.87
N ALA A 42 4.95 15.75 3.13
CA ALA A 42 6.08 16.51 3.69
C ALA A 42 6.23 17.87 3.02
N TYR A 43 6.49 17.93 1.71
CA TYR A 43 6.84 19.16 1.05
C TYR A 43 5.75 20.24 1.08
N LEU A 44 4.48 19.91 0.75
CA LEU A 44 3.39 20.88 0.81
C LEU A 44 3.08 21.35 2.23
N LEU A 45 3.41 20.54 3.26
CA LEU A 45 3.31 20.94 4.65
C LEU A 45 4.48 21.86 5.05
N GLU A 46 5.69 21.57 4.60
CA GLU A 46 6.89 22.38 4.84
C GLU A 46 6.74 23.80 4.29
N THR A 47 6.18 23.93 3.09
CA THR A 47 5.90 25.23 2.46
C THR A 47 4.71 25.97 3.05
N GLY A 48 3.90 25.30 3.87
CA GLY A 48 2.63 25.83 4.41
C GLY A 48 1.48 25.88 3.39
N ALA A 49 1.65 25.30 2.20
CA ALA A 49 0.59 25.21 1.20
C ALA A 49 -0.58 24.32 1.69
N LEU A 50 -0.26 23.27 2.44
CA LEU A 50 -1.23 22.40 3.12
C LEU A 50 -0.85 22.26 4.59
N ASN A 51 -1.84 21.83 5.38
CA ASN A 51 -1.61 21.32 6.73
C ASN A 51 -1.84 19.77 6.76
N ALA A 52 -1.43 19.12 7.87
CA ALA A 52 -1.51 17.66 7.97
C ALA A 52 -2.96 17.15 7.91
N TRP A 53 -3.95 17.92 8.37
CA TRP A 53 -5.36 17.54 8.23
C TRP A 53 -5.78 17.50 6.76
N GLN A 54 -5.43 18.53 5.98
CA GLN A 54 -5.72 18.59 4.55
C GLN A 54 -5.02 17.45 3.78
N ALA A 55 -3.75 17.16 4.10
CA ALA A 55 -3.04 16.01 3.54
C ALA A 55 -3.74 14.69 3.89
N GLY A 56 -4.19 14.53 5.13
CA GLY A 56 -4.98 13.39 5.57
C GLY A 56 -6.30 13.26 4.82
N VAL A 57 -6.99 14.39 4.55
CA VAL A 57 -8.24 14.40 3.76
C VAL A 57 -7.98 13.93 2.31
N VAL A 58 -6.94 14.42 1.67
CA VAL A 58 -6.56 14.01 0.30
C VAL A 58 -6.30 12.50 0.21
N LEU A 59 -5.46 11.95 1.11
CA LEU A 59 -5.15 10.53 1.18
C LEU A 59 -6.37 9.67 1.54
N GLY A 60 -7.17 10.14 2.51
CA GLY A 60 -8.38 9.46 2.94
C GLY A 60 -9.43 9.41 1.83
N LEU A 61 -9.64 10.53 1.12
CA LEU A 61 -10.58 10.61 0.00
C LEU A 61 -10.16 9.69 -1.15
N GLU A 62 -8.89 9.71 -1.54
CA GLU A 62 -8.35 8.82 -2.57
C GLU A 62 -8.68 7.36 -2.23
N THR A 63 -8.37 6.91 -1.01
CA THR A 63 -8.63 5.55 -0.57
C THR A 63 -10.13 5.21 -0.50
N VAL A 64 -10.98 6.14 -0.03
CA VAL A 64 -12.45 5.95 -0.04
C VAL A 64 -12.94 5.77 -1.47
N VAL A 65 -12.46 6.57 -2.42
CA VAL A 65 -12.82 6.43 -3.84
C VAL A 65 -12.38 5.09 -4.40
N VAL A 66 -11.16 4.61 -4.08
CA VAL A 66 -10.70 3.25 -4.47
C VAL A 66 -11.70 2.18 -4.01
N ILE A 67 -12.19 2.28 -2.78
CA ILE A 67 -13.10 1.27 -2.21
C ILE A 67 -14.48 1.37 -2.87
N VAL A 68 -15.05 2.57 -2.95
CA VAL A 68 -16.40 2.81 -3.50
C VAL A 68 -16.43 2.49 -4.99
N ALA A 69 -15.43 2.91 -5.75
CA ALA A 69 -15.35 2.66 -7.18
C ALA A 69 -14.85 1.23 -7.51
N GLY A 70 -14.12 0.57 -6.62
CA GLY A 70 -13.47 -0.72 -6.88
C GLY A 70 -14.45 -1.83 -7.25
N ILE A 71 -15.58 -1.94 -6.54
CA ILE A 71 -16.60 -2.95 -6.85
C ILE A 71 -17.27 -2.68 -8.20
N PRO A 72 -17.82 -1.47 -8.48
CA PRO A 72 -18.40 -1.17 -9.80
C PRO A 72 -17.39 -1.33 -10.94
N MET A 73 -16.16 -0.81 -10.76
CA MET A 73 -15.11 -0.91 -11.78
C MET A 73 -14.68 -2.36 -12.03
N GLY A 74 -14.58 -3.18 -10.98
CA GLY A 74 -14.33 -4.60 -11.12
C GLY A 74 -15.40 -5.33 -11.93
N ILE A 75 -16.68 -5.12 -11.60
CA ILE A 75 -17.81 -5.71 -12.33
C ILE A 75 -17.83 -5.23 -13.80
N LEU A 76 -17.62 -3.93 -14.01
CA LEU A 76 -17.65 -3.33 -15.33
C LEU A 76 -16.43 -3.79 -16.17
N SER A 77 -15.25 -3.87 -15.58
CA SER A 77 -14.04 -4.38 -16.24
C SER A 77 -14.21 -5.83 -16.67
N ASP A 78 -14.82 -6.61 -15.83
CA ASP A 78 -15.15 -7.98 -16.17
C ASP A 78 -16.17 -8.09 -17.32
N ARG A 79 -17.12 -7.19 -17.45
CA ARG A 79 -18.16 -7.22 -18.51
C ARG A 79 -17.69 -6.64 -19.84
N THR A 80 -16.87 -5.59 -19.80
CA THR A 80 -16.53 -4.79 -21.00
C THR A 80 -15.08 -4.97 -21.44
N GLY A 81 -14.25 -5.64 -20.62
CA GLY A 81 -12.88 -5.97 -20.95
C GLY A 81 -11.84 -5.39 -20.00
N ARG A 82 -11.10 -6.25 -19.33
CA ARG A 82 -10.03 -5.92 -18.33
C ARG A 82 -8.93 -5.03 -18.91
N LYS A 83 -8.54 -5.27 -20.17
CA LYS A 83 -7.54 -4.48 -20.88
C LYS A 83 -7.92 -3.00 -20.93
N LYS A 84 -9.18 -2.68 -21.24
CA LYS A 84 -9.68 -1.29 -21.35
C LYS A 84 -9.58 -0.56 -20.01
N PHE A 85 -9.93 -1.24 -18.91
CA PHE A 85 -9.87 -0.68 -17.57
C PHE A 85 -8.44 -0.47 -17.07
N LEU A 86 -7.53 -1.38 -17.39
CA LEU A 86 -6.12 -1.19 -17.06
C LEU A 86 -5.53 0.01 -17.83
N ILE A 87 -5.82 0.15 -19.13
CA ILE A 87 -5.35 1.30 -19.93
C ILE A 87 -5.98 2.60 -19.41
N PHE A 88 -7.30 2.60 -19.13
CA PHE A 88 -8.00 3.76 -18.58
C PHE A 88 -7.40 4.21 -17.25
N GLY A 89 -7.22 3.31 -16.29
CA GLY A 89 -6.59 3.63 -15.00
C GLY A 89 -5.20 4.27 -15.18
N ASN A 90 -4.36 3.65 -16.03
CA ASN A 90 -3.03 4.21 -16.34
C ASN A 90 -3.07 5.56 -17.07
N ALA A 91 -4.13 5.87 -17.84
CA ALA A 91 -4.30 7.14 -18.53
C ALA A 91 -4.81 8.26 -17.59
N VAL A 92 -5.55 7.93 -16.56
CA VAL A 92 -6.07 8.90 -15.58
C VAL A 92 -4.98 9.35 -14.60
N ILE A 93 -4.00 8.50 -14.26
CA ILE A 93 -2.90 8.85 -13.35
C ILE A 93 -2.19 10.14 -13.78
N PRO A 94 -1.64 10.27 -15.00
CA PRO A 94 -0.95 11.51 -15.38
C PRO A 94 -1.85 12.75 -15.34
N LEU A 95 -3.15 12.66 -15.59
CA LEU A 95 -4.08 13.79 -15.46
C LEU A 95 -4.14 14.30 -14.01
N ALA A 96 -4.26 13.39 -13.04
CA ALA A 96 -4.24 13.76 -11.64
C ALA A 96 -2.90 14.38 -11.23
N LEU A 97 -1.78 13.81 -11.71
CA LEU A 97 -0.42 14.30 -11.42
C LEU A 97 -0.16 15.67 -12.06
N PHE A 98 -0.73 15.98 -13.22
CA PHE A 98 -0.69 17.34 -13.80
C PHE A 98 -1.40 18.35 -12.92
N ILE A 99 -2.58 18.01 -12.38
CA ILE A 99 -3.27 18.90 -11.44
C ILE A 99 -2.38 19.19 -10.25
N ILE A 100 -1.77 18.15 -9.64
CA ILE A 100 -0.88 18.28 -8.48
C ILE A 100 0.37 19.10 -8.78
N GLY A 101 0.94 18.99 -9.97
CA GLY A 101 2.10 19.77 -10.39
C GLY A 101 1.79 21.23 -10.73
N LEU A 102 0.56 21.51 -11.20
CA LEU A 102 0.15 22.84 -11.63
C LEU A 102 -0.40 23.71 -10.51
N THR A 103 -0.92 23.13 -9.43
CA THR A 103 -1.53 23.87 -8.33
C THR A 103 -1.28 23.23 -6.98
N GLN A 104 -1.24 24.07 -5.95
CA GLN A 104 -1.21 23.65 -4.54
C GLN A 104 -2.55 23.93 -3.84
N ASP A 105 -3.56 24.32 -4.60
CA ASP A 105 -4.89 24.63 -4.08
C ASP A 105 -5.57 23.34 -3.61
N PHE A 106 -6.13 23.37 -2.39
CA PHE A 106 -6.70 22.19 -1.72
C PHE A 106 -7.86 21.58 -2.50
N ASP A 107 -8.74 22.40 -3.10
CA ASP A 107 -9.92 21.89 -3.81
C ASP A 107 -9.50 21.12 -5.07
N TRP A 108 -8.48 21.61 -5.79
CA TRP A 108 -7.93 20.88 -6.93
C TRP A 108 -7.19 19.61 -6.53
N LEU A 109 -6.54 19.59 -5.37
CA LEU A 109 -5.92 18.37 -4.83
C LEU A 109 -6.98 17.32 -4.45
N LEU A 110 -8.19 17.74 -4.00
CA LEU A 110 -9.30 16.81 -3.82
C LEU A 110 -9.79 16.21 -5.15
N VAL A 111 -9.85 17.01 -6.22
CA VAL A 111 -10.16 16.50 -7.57
C VAL A 111 -9.11 15.49 -8.01
N ALA A 112 -7.83 15.80 -7.81
CA ALA A 112 -6.74 14.86 -8.13
C ALA A 112 -6.83 13.57 -7.31
N ALA A 113 -7.19 13.62 -6.02
CA ALA A 113 -7.41 12.45 -5.17
C ALA A 113 -8.54 11.55 -5.70
N VAL A 114 -9.65 12.14 -6.13
CA VAL A 114 -10.76 11.39 -6.78
C VAL A 114 -10.28 10.72 -8.06
N LEU A 115 -9.52 11.41 -8.90
CA LEU A 115 -8.99 10.85 -10.14
C LEU A 115 -8.01 9.71 -9.87
N LEU A 116 -7.10 9.85 -8.90
CA LEU A 116 -6.17 8.78 -8.49
C LEU A 116 -6.93 7.58 -7.94
N GLY A 117 -7.94 7.80 -7.10
CA GLY A 117 -8.76 6.72 -6.56
C GLY A 117 -9.53 5.95 -7.64
N VAL A 118 -10.11 6.64 -8.64
CA VAL A 118 -10.77 6.01 -9.81
C VAL A 118 -9.75 5.26 -10.66
N ALA A 119 -8.57 5.82 -10.87
CA ALA A 119 -7.48 5.19 -11.62
C ALA A 119 -7.03 3.88 -10.96
N GLU A 120 -6.75 3.89 -9.65
CA GLU A 120 -6.35 2.71 -8.90
C GLU A 120 -7.47 1.66 -8.88
N ALA A 121 -8.72 2.06 -8.61
CA ALA A 121 -9.88 1.16 -8.62
C ALA A 121 -10.06 0.44 -9.97
N SER A 122 -9.81 1.14 -11.07
CA SER A 122 -9.92 0.59 -12.43
C SER A 122 -8.78 -0.39 -12.75
N ALA A 123 -7.57 -0.08 -12.28
CA ALA A 123 -6.37 -0.85 -12.60
C ALA A 123 -6.22 -2.11 -11.72
N LEU A 124 -6.52 -2.03 -10.42
CA LEU A 124 -6.15 -3.05 -9.44
C LEU A 124 -6.71 -4.44 -9.74
N GLY A 125 -8.01 -4.55 -9.98
CA GLY A 125 -8.66 -5.83 -10.32
C GLY A 125 -8.20 -6.38 -11.66
N SER A 126 -8.11 -5.49 -12.66
CA SER A 126 -7.68 -5.83 -14.02
C SER A 126 -6.23 -6.27 -14.08
N TRP A 127 -5.34 -5.64 -13.31
CA TRP A 127 -3.91 -5.95 -13.23
C TRP A 127 -3.65 -7.39 -12.79
N ASN A 128 -4.20 -7.77 -11.64
CA ASN A 128 -4.00 -9.10 -11.10
C ASN A 128 -4.56 -10.20 -12.01
N ALA A 129 -5.73 -9.93 -12.61
CA ALA A 129 -6.35 -10.87 -13.52
C ALA A 129 -5.53 -11.04 -14.82
N ILE A 130 -5.05 -9.97 -15.43
CA ILE A 130 -4.24 -10.03 -16.66
C ILE A 130 -2.91 -10.75 -16.42
N ILE A 131 -2.24 -10.53 -15.27
CA ILE A 131 -1.03 -11.29 -14.93
C ILE A 131 -1.36 -12.77 -14.77
N ALA A 132 -2.45 -13.10 -14.06
CA ALA A 132 -2.86 -14.48 -13.86
C ALA A 132 -3.21 -15.20 -15.18
N ASP A 133 -3.86 -14.50 -16.11
CA ASP A 133 -4.25 -15.03 -17.43
C ASP A 133 -3.05 -15.29 -18.36
N GLN A 134 -1.96 -14.52 -18.22
CA GLN A 134 -0.76 -14.64 -19.03
C GLN A 134 0.33 -15.52 -18.39
N THR A 135 0.03 -16.16 -17.27
CA THR A 135 0.94 -17.01 -16.50
C THR A 135 0.32 -18.37 -16.22
N ASP A 136 1.15 -19.40 -16.10
CA ASP A 136 0.75 -20.75 -15.68
C ASP A 136 1.13 -21.02 -14.20
N LEU A 137 0.72 -22.20 -13.69
CA LEU A 137 1.00 -22.59 -12.30
C LEU A 137 2.50 -22.66 -11.97
N GLY A 138 3.36 -22.85 -12.98
CA GLY A 138 4.82 -22.95 -12.79
C GLY A 138 5.54 -21.60 -12.67
N ASN A 139 4.92 -20.48 -13.10
CA ASN A 139 5.56 -19.17 -13.11
C ASN A 139 4.69 -18.02 -12.55
N ARG A 140 3.42 -18.26 -12.25
CA ARG A 140 2.48 -17.25 -11.73
C ARG A 140 2.97 -16.59 -10.44
N ASP A 141 3.39 -17.39 -9.46
CA ASP A 141 3.92 -16.88 -8.19
C ASP A 141 5.16 -16.00 -8.40
N SER A 142 6.03 -16.42 -9.34
CA SER A 142 7.21 -15.65 -9.69
C SER A 142 6.86 -14.31 -10.38
N ALA A 143 5.79 -14.27 -11.19
CA ALA A 143 5.31 -13.06 -11.84
C ALA A 143 4.72 -12.08 -10.84
N PHE A 144 3.89 -12.54 -9.88
CA PHE A 144 3.37 -11.69 -8.80
C PHE A 144 4.50 -11.18 -7.89
N SER A 145 5.47 -12.03 -7.55
CA SER A 145 6.65 -11.62 -6.79
C SER A 145 7.45 -10.55 -7.52
N LEU A 146 7.67 -10.71 -8.83
CA LEU A 146 8.35 -9.70 -9.64
C LEU A 146 7.56 -8.38 -9.67
N SER A 147 6.24 -8.44 -9.85
CA SER A 147 5.36 -7.25 -9.81
C SER A 147 5.48 -6.52 -8.47
N PHE A 148 5.44 -7.25 -7.35
CA PHE A 148 5.59 -6.68 -6.03
C PHE A 148 6.96 -6.00 -5.85
N VAL A 149 8.05 -6.68 -6.24
CA VAL A 149 9.41 -6.13 -6.11
C VAL A 149 9.58 -4.88 -6.97
N VAL A 150 9.17 -4.93 -8.24
CA VAL A 150 9.28 -3.77 -9.15
C VAL A 150 8.47 -2.60 -8.61
N SER A 151 7.22 -2.82 -8.19
CA SER A 151 6.39 -1.75 -7.63
C SER A 151 7.03 -1.11 -6.40
N ASN A 152 7.51 -1.90 -5.44
CA ASN A 152 8.11 -1.36 -4.21
C ASN A 152 9.44 -0.65 -4.45
N VAL A 153 10.30 -1.18 -5.33
CA VAL A 153 11.60 -0.55 -5.64
C VAL A 153 11.40 0.81 -6.27
N PHE A 154 10.52 0.91 -7.28
CA PHE A 154 10.28 2.19 -7.95
C PHE A 154 9.49 3.18 -7.10
N PHE A 155 8.52 2.71 -6.33
CA PHE A 155 7.82 3.54 -5.34
C PHE A 155 8.78 4.11 -4.28
N SER A 156 9.69 3.29 -3.78
CA SER A 156 10.75 3.74 -2.85
C SER A 156 11.73 4.70 -3.51
N GLY A 157 12.04 4.50 -4.80
CA GLY A 157 12.83 5.45 -5.59
C GLY A 157 12.18 6.83 -5.65
N GLY A 158 10.86 6.88 -5.82
CA GLY A 158 10.08 8.12 -5.77
C GLY A 158 10.18 8.82 -4.42
N PHE A 159 10.10 8.08 -3.31
CA PHE A 159 10.36 8.65 -1.97
C PHE A 159 11.75 9.24 -1.81
N ALA A 160 12.77 8.64 -2.43
CA ALA A 160 14.15 9.11 -2.32
C ALA A 160 14.47 10.32 -3.21
N LEU A 161 13.59 10.65 -4.17
CA LEU A 161 13.82 11.72 -5.15
C LEU A 161 14.12 13.09 -4.51
N PRO A 162 13.46 13.54 -3.42
CA PRO A 162 13.76 14.82 -2.77
C PRO A 162 15.23 14.98 -2.34
N LEU A 163 15.94 13.88 -2.08
CA LEU A 163 17.37 13.93 -1.71
C LEU A 163 18.24 14.66 -2.73
N ILE A 164 17.92 14.52 -4.01
CA ILE A 164 18.73 15.12 -5.11
C ILE A 164 18.23 16.49 -5.54
N LEU A 165 17.02 16.91 -5.12
CA LEU A 165 16.44 18.19 -5.56
C LEU A 165 17.29 19.41 -5.19
N PRO A 166 17.89 19.52 -3.97
CA PRO A 166 18.78 20.63 -3.65
C PRO A 166 19.99 20.75 -4.60
N GLY A 167 20.55 19.61 -5.02
CA GLY A 167 21.61 19.59 -6.02
C GLY A 167 21.15 20.09 -7.40
N LEU A 168 19.95 19.67 -7.83
CA LEU A 168 19.35 20.15 -9.09
C LEU A 168 19.04 21.65 -9.03
N GLN A 169 18.57 22.16 -7.89
CA GLN A 169 18.35 23.60 -7.69
C GLN A 169 19.64 24.41 -7.93
N MET A 170 20.78 23.96 -7.38
CA MET A 170 22.06 24.61 -7.56
C MET A 170 22.53 24.59 -9.03
N VAL A 171 22.34 23.48 -9.72
CA VAL A 171 22.78 23.28 -11.11
C VAL A 171 21.94 24.12 -12.07
N PHE A 172 20.63 24.15 -11.89
CA PHE A 172 19.71 24.83 -12.82
C PHE A 172 19.33 26.25 -12.39
N GLY A 173 19.71 26.70 -11.19
CA GLY A 173 19.33 28.02 -10.67
C GLY A 173 17.83 28.18 -10.42
N ILE A 174 17.11 27.11 -10.17
CA ILE A 174 15.65 27.08 -9.99
C ILE A 174 15.32 27.12 -8.50
N GLY A 175 14.27 27.86 -8.14
CA GLY A 175 13.82 27.96 -6.74
C GLY A 175 13.23 26.63 -6.22
N ALA A 176 13.26 26.43 -4.89
CA ALA A 176 12.82 25.19 -4.26
C ALA A 176 11.37 24.82 -4.63
N THR A 177 10.46 25.79 -4.65
CA THR A 177 9.05 25.56 -5.02
C THR A 177 8.91 25.15 -6.48
N ALA A 178 9.63 25.80 -7.37
CA ALA A 178 9.55 25.51 -8.80
C ALA A 178 10.09 24.12 -9.11
N ILE A 179 11.24 23.70 -8.54
CA ILE A 179 11.84 22.42 -8.87
C ILE A 179 10.94 21.23 -8.49
N HIS A 180 10.23 21.28 -7.35
CA HIS A 180 9.31 20.22 -6.96
C HIS A 180 8.12 20.09 -7.92
N SER A 181 7.51 21.23 -8.29
CA SER A 181 6.41 21.27 -9.25
C SER A 181 6.87 20.86 -10.65
N ASP A 182 8.04 21.35 -11.10
CA ASP A 182 8.60 21.01 -12.42
C ASP A 182 8.91 19.53 -12.55
N ILE A 183 9.48 18.91 -11.50
CA ILE A 183 9.72 17.48 -11.47
C ILE A 183 8.40 16.70 -11.47
N MET A 184 7.39 17.16 -10.72
CA MET A 184 6.06 16.52 -10.76
C MET A 184 5.47 16.57 -12.17
N LEU A 185 5.53 17.72 -12.85
CA LEU A 185 5.06 17.89 -14.23
C LEU A 185 5.85 17.06 -15.23
N LEU A 186 7.18 16.98 -15.06
CA LEU A 186 8.03 16.11 -15.87
C LEU A 186 7.61 14.64 -15.72
N LEU A 187 7.46 14.17 -14.49
CA LEU A 187 7.05 12.79 -14.21
C LEU A 187 5.62 12.50 -14.72
N ALA A 188 4.69 13.46 -14.57
CA ALA A 188 3.36 13.37 -15.14
C ALA A 188 3.41 13.24 -16.68
N THR A 189 4.24 14.06 -17.33
CA THR A 189 4.45 14.02 -18.78
C THR A 189 4.99 12.66 -19.23
N LEU A 190 6.01 12.16 -18.56
CA LEU A 190 6.59 10.84 -18.86
C LEU A 190 5.59 9.72 -18.62
N SER A 191 4.74 9.84 -17.58
CA SER A 191 3.70 8.86 -17.25
C SER A 191 2.62 8.70 -18.33
N ILE A 192 2.45 9.66 -19.24
CA ILE A 192 1.59 9.51 -20.42
C ILE A 192 2.04 8.34 -21.32
N SER A 193 3.32 8.00 -21.29
CA SER A 193 3.84 6.86 -22.05
C SER A 193 3.34 5.50 -21.54
N VAL A 194 2.99 5.40 -20.26
CA VAL A 194 2.63 4.12 -19.62
C VAL A 194 1.38 3.49 -20.24
N PRO A 195 0.23 4.18 -20.37
CA PRO A 195 -0.95 3.58 -21.01
C PRO A 195 -0.71 3.19 -22.46
N PHE A 196 0.17 3.89 -23.20
CA PHE A 196 0.59 3.50 -24.52
C PHE A 196 1.37 2.18 -24.53
N PHE A 197 2.36 2.02 -23.65
CA PHE A 197 3.10 0.76 -23.52
C PHE A 197 2.20 -0.39 -23.08
N VAL A 198 1.30 -0.17 -22.12
CA VAL A 198 0.30 -1.16 -21.68
C VAL A 198 -0.58 -1.58 -22.86
N TRP A 199 -1.07 -0.63 -23.67
CA TRP A 199 -1.86 -0.91 -24.86
C TRP A 199 -1.10 -1.75 -25.87
N LEU A 200 0.16 -1.38 -26.14
CA LEU A 200 1.03 -2.09 -27.08
C LEU A 200 1.32 -3.54 -26.63
N LEU A 201 1.67 -3.72 -25.37
CA LEU A 201 1.98 -5.03 -24.80
C LEU A 201 0.75 -5.96 -24.72
N LEU A 202 -0.43 -5.37 -24.57
CA LEU A 202 -1.70 -6.11 -24.52
C LEU A 202 -2.44 -6.13 -25.86
N LYS A 203 -1.80 -5.77 -26.99
CA LYS A 203 -2.45 -5.71 -28.30
C LYS A 203 -3.17 -7.02 -28.65
N ASP A 204 -2.49 -8.15 -28.45
CA ASP A 204 -2.96 -9.50 -28.79
C ASP A 204 -3.57 -10.23 -27.58
N TYR A 205 -3.78 -9.54 -26.45
CA TYR A 205 -4.39 -10.16 -25.27
C TYR A 205 -5.88 -10.38 -25.52
N THR A 206 -6.31 -11.61 -25.38
CA THR A 206 -7.72 -12.03 -25.40
C THR A 206 -8.10 -12.55 -24.03
N GLU A 207 -9.24 -12.13 -23.54
CA GLU A 207 -9.72 -12.54 -22.22
C GLU A 207 -10.22 -13.99 -22.25
N PRO A 208 -9.83 -14.82 -21.26
CA PRO A 208 -10.36 -16.17 -21.18
C PRO A 208 -11.86 -16.15 -20.84
N PRO A 209 -12.62 -17.16 -21.31
CA PRO A 209 -14.03 -17.28 -20.98
C PRO A 209 -14.26 -17.43 -19.48
N ARG A 210 -15.31 -16.83 -18.97
CA ARG A 210 -15.66 -16.87 -17.53
C ARG A 210 -16.05 -18.25 -17.07
N THR A 211 -15.52 -18.66 -15.95
CA THR A 211 -16.02 -19.82 -15.19
C THR A 211 -16.89 -19.30 -14.03
N GLU A 212 -18.19 -19.57 -14.06
CA GLU A 212 -19.09 -19.26 -12.95
C GLU A 212 -18.69 -20.06 -11.71
N GLN A 213 -18.38 -19.36 -10.64
CA GLN A 213 -18.11 -20.00 -9.34
C GLN A 213 -19.43 -20.26 -8.61
N LYS A 214 -19.83 -21.51 -8.51
CA LYS A 214 -21.03 -21.94 -7.76
C LYS A 214 -20.71 -22.23 -6.29
N GLY A 215 -21.60 -21.78 -5.41
CA GLY A 215 -21.77 -22.27 -4.05
C GLY A 215 -21.42 -21.30 -2.93
N GLU A 216 -22.41 -20.88 -2.15
CA GLU A 216 -22.22 -20.12 -0.91
C GLU A 216 -22.11 -21.08 0.28
N ASN A 217 -21.03 -20.96 1.08
CA ASN A 217 -20.95 -21.57 2.40
C ASN A 217 -21.01 -20.45 3.46
N PRO A 218 -22.17 -20.23 4.09
CA PRO A 218 -22.37 -19.12 5.04
C PRO A 218 -21.37 -19.14 6.22
N GLY A 219 -20.92 -20.32 6.64
CA GLY A 219 -19.97 -20.48 7.74
C GLY A 219 -18.58 -19.92 7.42
N GLU A 220 -18.11 -20.13 6.19
CA GLU A 220 -16.81 -19.60 5.74
C GLU A 220 -16.84 -18.07 5.61
N LEU A 221 -17.92 -17.51 5.06
CA LEU A 221 -18.07 -16.06 4.95
C LEU A 221 -18.07 -15.39 6.32
N LYS A 222 -18.80 -15.96 7.30
CA LYS A 222 -18.81 -15.46 8.68
C LYS A 222 -17.42 -15.48 9.32
N MET A 223 -16.66 -16.55 9.11
CA MET A 223 -15.29 -16.67 9.64
C MET A 223 -14.33 -15.70 8.98
N LEU A 224 -14.44 -15.51 7.65
CA LEU A 224 -13.69 -14.53 6.88
C LEU A 224 -13.97 -13.11 7.36
N LEU A 225 -15.24 -12.72 7.48
CA LEU A 225 -15.64 -11.39 7.95
C LEU A 225 -15.17 -11.15 9.39
N LYS A 226 -15.24 -12.16 10.25
CA LYS A 226 -14.76 -12.07 11.63
C LYS A 226 -13.25 -11.84 11.68
N PHE A 227 -12.46 -12.63 10.94
CA PHE A 227 -11.01 -12.49 10.88
C PHE A 227 -10.60 -11.15 10.29
N SER A 228 -11.18 -10.79 9.14
CA SER A 228 -10.90 -9.52 8.46
C SER A 228 -11.31 -8.32 9.32
N GLY A 229 -12.46 -8.37 10.02
CA GLY A 229 -12.91 -7.32 10.91
C GLY A 229 -11.97 -7.09 12.09
N LEU A 230 -11.44 -8.15 12.70
CA LEU A 230 -10.43 -8.01 13.77
C LEU A 230 -9.10 -7.46 13.24
N ASN A 231 -8.70 -7.86 12.04
CA ASN A 231 -7.55 -7.27 11.36
C ASN A 231 -7.80 -5.81 10.96
N GLY A 232 -9.05 -5.44 10.66
CA GLY A 232 -9.48 -4.06 10.41
C GLY A 232 -9.29 -3.13 11.62
N ILE A 233 -9.36 -3.64 12.87
CA ILE A 233 -9.02 -2.87 14.07
C ILE A 233 -7.54 -2.45 14.05
N ILE A 234 -6.66 -3.35 13.59
CA ILE A 234 -5.24 -3.02 13.37
C ILE A 234 -5.12 -1.97 12.26
N GLY A 235 -5.95 -2.07 11.20
CA GLY A 235 -6.06 -1.07 10.14
C GLY A 235 -6.46 0.32 10.64
N LEU A 236 -7.43 0.41 11.58
CA LEU A 236 -7.78 1.67 12.27
C LEU A 236 -6.54 2.29 12.94
N GLY A 237 -5.77 1.49 13.67
CA GLY A 237 -4.55 1.98 14.32
C GLY A 237 -3.51 2.44 13.31
N ALA A 238 -3.29 1.68 12.23
CA ALA A 238 -2.31 2.02 11.19
C ALA A 238 -2.63 3.37 10.53
N GLY A 239 -3.89 3.65 10.22
CA GLY A 239 -4.32 4.87 9.56
C GLY A 239 -4.04 6.14 10.35
N LEU A 240 -4.05 6.07 11.69
CA LEU A 240 -3.82 7.25 12.53
C LEU A 240 -2.49 7.96 12.26
N ILE A 241 -1.43 7.23 11.85
CA ILE A 241 -0.10 7.83 11.76
C ILE A 241 0.76 7.32 10.60
N ILE A 242 0.57 6.06 10.14
CA ILE A 242 1.50 5.48 9.16
C ILE A 242 1.51 6.24 7.83
N PRO A 243 0.36 6.61 7.23
CA PRO A 243 0.34 7.44 6.03
C PRO A 243 0.87 8.86 6.24
N LEU A 244 0.88 9.33 7.48
CA LEU A 244 1.29 10.69 7.87
C LEU A 244 2.67 10.73 8.54
N LEU A 245 3.47 9.68 8.39
CA LEU A 245 4.78 9.58 9.05
C LEU A 245 5.71 10.73 8.67
N ALA A 246 5.74 11.13 7.40
CA ALA A 246 6.54 12.26 6.96
C ALA A 246 6.06 13.58 7.58
N SER A 247 4.74 13.78 7.68
CA SER A 247 4.13 14.92 8.37
C SER A 247 4.47 14.96 9.86
N TRP A 248 4.47 13.80 10.52
CA TRP A 248 4.87 13.68 11.92
C TRP A 248 6.37 14.00 12.12
N LEU A 249 7.24 13.51 11.23
CA LEU A 249 8.67 13.84 11.27
C LEU A 249 8.90 15.35 11.08
N LEU A 250 8.14 15.98 10.17
CA LEU A 250 8.22 17.43 9.95
C LEU A 250 7.75 18.21 11.18
N TYR A 251 6.57 17.90 11.73
CA TYR A 251 5.98 18.71 12.81
C TYR A 251 6.66 18.49 14.17
N LYS A 252 7.07 17.25 14.49
CA LYS A 252 7.72 16.94 15.77
C LYS A 252 9.21 17.25 15.78
N PHE A 253 9.92 17.00 14.67
CA PHE A 253 11.38 17.05 14.61
C PHE A 253 11.92 18.06 13.59
N ALA A 254 11.06 18.78 12.88
CA ALA A 254 11.43 19.69 11.80
C ALA A 254 12.28 19.02 10.68
N ILE A 255 11.98 17.76 10.35
CA ILE A 255 12.67 17.00 9.32
C ILE A 255 11.99 17.23 7.97
N PRO A 256 12.63 17.93 7.02
CA PRO A 256 12.07 18.21 5.70
C PRO A 256 11.97 16.96 4.82
N ASP A 257 11.30 17.10 3.67
CA ASP A 257 11.11 16.04 2.70
C ASP A 257 12.42 15.45 2.18
N THR A 258 13.45 16.28 2.04
CA THR A 258 14.81 15.91 1.62
C THR A 258 15.42 14.78 2.48
N TYR A 259 15.04 14.67 3.76
CA TYR A 259 15.50 13.61 4.67
C TYR A 259 14.41 12.58 4.99
N SER A 260 13.16 13.01 5.16
CA SER A 260 12.07 12.08 5.46
C SER A 260 11.76 11.16 4.28
N GLY A 261 11.87 11.63 3.04
CA GLY A 261 11.67 10.81 1.85
C GLY A 261 12.66 9.64 1.75
N PRO A 262 13.99 9.88 1.76
CA PRO A 262 15.00 8.81 1.78
C PRO A 262 14.85 7.86 2.98
N PHE A 263 14.45 8.38 4.14
CA PHE A 263 14.17 7.54 5.31
C PHE A 263 13.01 6.58 5.05
N LEU A 264 11.91 7.05 4.43
CA LEU A 264 10.79 6.19 4.03
C LEU A 264 11.21 5.17 2.96
N ALA A 265 12.04 5.57 2.01
CA ALA A 265 12.63 4.66 1.03
C ALA A 265 13.43 3.54 1.70
N LEU A 266 14.29 3.87 2.67
CA LEU A 266 15.05 2.90 3.47
C LEU A 266 14.13 1.98 4.26
N SER A 267 13.04 2.53 4.83
CA SER A 267 12.04 1.74 5.54
C SER A 267 11.43 0.66 4.64
N ASN A 268 11.04 0.99 3.41
CA ASN A 268 10.49 0.01 2.47
C ASN A 268 11.51 -1.08 2.09
N VAL A 269 12.78 -0.74 1.98
CA VAL A 269 13.85 -1.72 1.75
C VAL A 269 13.97 -2.68 2.95
N THR A 270 13.96 -2.16 4.18
CA THR A 270 14.03 -3.01 5.38
C THR A 270 12.81 -3.90 5.53
N ILE A 271 11.62 -3.42 5.17
CA ILE A 271 10.39 -4.20 5.10
C ILE A 271 10.52 -5.39 4.13
N ALA A 272 11.08 -5.16 2.95
CA ALA A 272 11.27 -6.22 1.96
C ALA A 272 12.21 -7.32 2.48
N PHE A 273 13.32 -6.96 3.14
CA PHE A 273 14.22 -7.93 3.77
C PHE A 273 13.56 -8.68 4.93
N ALA A 274 12.78 -7.99 5.75
CA ALA A 274 12.06 -8.60 6.86
C ALA A 274 11.04 -9.65 6.39
N ALA A 275 10.34 -9.40 5.30
CA ALA A 275 9.37 -10.33 4.72
C ALA A 275 10.01 -11.68 4.31
N VAL A 276 11.29 -11.68 3.89
CA VAL A 276 12.04 -12.91 3.56
C VAL A 276 12.26 -13.82 4.80
N ALA A 277 12.26 -13.24 6.00
CA ALA A 277 12.42 -14.01 7.24
C ALA A 277 11.12 -14.68 7.72
N SER A 278 9.94 -14.21 7.26
CA SER A 278 8.61 -14.70 7.69
C SER A 278 8.44 -16.22 7.60
N PRO A 279 8.82 -16.91 6.50
CA PRO A 279 8.65 -18.36 6.41
C PRO A 279 9.50 -19.15 7.41
N ARG A 280 10.70 -18.63 7.76
CA ARG A 280 11.56 -19.29 8.78
C ARG A 280 10.92 -19.21 10.15
N LEU A 281 10.35 -18.06 10.48
CA LEU A 281 9.66 -17.83 11.74
C LEU A 281 8.42 -18.75 11.87
N SER A 282 7.61 -18.81 10.82
CA SER A 282 6.43 -19.66 10.77
C SER A 282 6.75 -21.16 10.90
N LYS A 283 7.84 -21.62 10.28
CA LYS A 283 8.29 -23.01 10.43
C LYS A 283 8.74 -23.34 11.87
N ARG A 284 9.32 -22.38 12.59
CA ARG A 284 9.86 -22.60 13.94
C ARG A 284 8.79 -22.52 15.02
N TYR A 285 7.90 -21.53 14.96
CA TYR A 285 6.94 -21.22 16.03
C TYR A 285 5.47 -21.49 15.65
N GLY A 286 5.23 -21.91 14.42
CA GLY A 286 3.90 -22.03 13.85
C GLY A 286 3.36 -20.70 13.33
N LEU A 287 2.43 -20.77 12.37
CA LEU A 287 1.93 -19.62 11.62
C LEU A 287 1.27 -18.59 12.53
N PHE A 288 0.32 -19.01 13.36
CA PHE A 288 -0.45 -18.10 14.22
C PHE A 288 0.40 -17.45 15.31
N ASN A 289 1.26 -18.22 15.98
CA ASN A 289 2.16 -17.68 17.01
C ASN A 289 3.15 -16.67 16.40
N SER A 290 3.62 -16.91 15.19
CA SER A 290 4.52 -15.98 14.49
C SER A 290 3.84 -14.64 14.20
N ILE A 291 2.56 -14.65 13.81
CA ILE A 291 1.75 -13.42 13.65
C ILE A 291 1.67 -12.66 14.97
N LEU A 292 1.33 -13.34 16.07
CA LEU A 292 1.21 -12.71 17.39
C LEU A 292 2.54 -12.13 17.88
N MET A 293 3.62 -12.87 17.71
CA MET A 293 4.97 -12.43 18.14
C MET A 293 5.42 -11.19 17.37
N THR A 294 5.30 -11.22 16.04
CA THR A 294 5.77 -10.10 15.20
C THR A 294 4.89 -8.87 15.35
N ALA A 295 3.56 -9.02 15.26
CA ALA A 295 2.64 -7.91 15.44
C ALA A 295 2.65 -7.36 16.89
N GLY A 296 2.72 -8.23 17.89
CA GLY A 296 2.81 -7.83 19.30
C GLY A 296 4.09 -7.08 19.62
N SER A 297 5.24 -7.58 19.18
CA SER A 297 6.52 -6.87 19.35
C SER A 297 6.51 -5.53 18.60
N SER A 298 5.97 -5.49 17.37
CA SER A 298 5.79 -4.25 16.60
C SER A 298 4.99 -3.20 17.37
N THR A 299 3.95 -3.62 18.11
CA THR A 299 3.11 -2.72 18.92
C THR A 299 3.89 -2.07 20.06
N LEU A 300 4.81 -2.81 20.70
CA LEU A 300 5.66 -2.23 21.74
C LEU A 300 6.61 -1.16 21.19
N PHE A 301 7.24 -1.42 20.04
CA PHE A 301 8.05 -0.42 19.35
C PHE A 301 7.22 0.77 18.88
N MET A 302 5.97 0.55 18.45
CA MET A 302 5.05 1.62 18.06
C MET A 302 4.72 2.53 19.25
N LEU A 303 4.44 1.96 20.40
CA LEU A 303 4.16 2.73 21.62
C LEU A 303 5.37 3.55 22.06
N SER A 304 6.60 3.00 21.93
CA SER A 304 7.81 3.72 22.31
C SER A 304 8.05 4.99 21.50
N LEU A 305 7.58 5.06 20.23
CA LEU A 305 7.73 6.22 19.37
C LEU A 305 7.04 7.49 19.93
N ALA A 306 5.97 7.33 20.71
CA ALA A 306 5.31 8.46 21.37
C ALA A 306 6.22 9.17 22.38
N PHE A 307 7.17 8.45 22.99
CA PHE A 307 7.95 8.96 24.11
C PHE A 307 9.41 9.29 23.77
N ILE A 308 9.82 9.08 22.51
CA ILE A 308 11.21 9.30 22.06
C ILE A 308 11.38 10.74 21.58
N PRO A 309 12.24 11.55 22.22
CA PRO A 309 12.52 12.92 21.82
C PRO A 309 13.61 13.03 20.74
N ASN A 310 14.39 11.97 20.51
CA ASN A 310 15.51 11.97 19.57
C ASN A 310 15.10 11.34 18.24
N VAL A 311 15.27 12.09 17.14
CA VAL A 311 14.84 11.67 15.79
C VAL A 311 15.57 10.42 15.29
N PHE A 312 16.86 10.26 15.59
CA PHE A 312 17.62 9.09 15.13
C PHE A 312 17.15 7.81 15.85
N LEU A 313 16.89 7.93 17.15
CA LEU A 313 16.34 6.81 17.92
C LEU A 313 14.91 6.49 17.49
N ALA A 314 14.07 7.51 17.25
CA ALA A 314 12.73 7.34 16.72
C ALA A 314 12.75 6.65 15.34
N GLY A 315 13.66 7.08 14.46
CA GLY A 315 13.87 6.46 13.15
C GLY A 315 14.25 4.99 13.26
N GLY A 316 15.23 4.65 14.12
CA GLY A 316 15.64 3.26 14.36
C GLY A 316 14.50 2.39 14.89
N MET A 317 13.75 2.88 15.89
CA MET A 317 12.57 2.18 16.44
C MET A 317 11.46 2.01 15.40
N TYR A 318 11.25 3.02 14.55
CA TYR A 318 10.29 2.90 13.44
C TYR A 318 10.70 1.82 12.43
N LEU A 319 11.97 1.74 12.03
CA LEU A 319 12.46 0.71 11.11
C LEU A 319 12.24 -0.71 11.69
N ILE A 320 12.54 -0.90 12.98
CA ILE A 320 12.28 -2.18 13.66
C ILE A 320 10.77 -2.47 13.69
N ARG A 321 9.97 -1.50 14.10
CA ARG A 321 8.49 -1.61 14.12
C ARG A 321 7.92 -1.98 12.75
N ALA A 322 8.33 -1.26 11.71
CA ALA A 322 7.87 -1.47 10.37
C ALA A 322 8.26 -2.85 9.83
N SER A 323 9.49 -3.28 10.08
CA SER A 323 9.98 -4.61 9.71
C SER A 323 9.18 -5.71 10.38
N LEU A 324 8.96 -5.63 11.69
CA LEU A 324 8.21 -6.64 12.46
C LEU A 324 6.75 -6.74 11.99
N MET A 325 6.07 -5.60 11.79
CA MET A 325 4.67 -5.61 11.34
C MET A 325 4.53 -6.15 9.91
N ASN A 326 5.45 -5.80 9.02
CA ASN A 326 5.41 -6.29 7.65
C ASN A 326 5.88 -7.75 7.51
N MET A 327 6.61 -8.29 8.49
CA MET A 327 6.79 -9.75 8.61
C MET A 327 5.47 -10.47 8.92
N ALA A 328 4.57 -9.85 9.68
CA ALA A 328 3.27 -10.44 9.98
C ALA A 328 2.35 -10.49 8.74
N SER A 329 2.45 -9.55 7.82
CA SER A 329 1.55 -9.41 6.67
C SER A 329 1.43 -10.68 5.82
N PRO A 330 2.52 -11.28 5.27
CA PRO A 330 2.42 -12.51 4.49
C PRO A 330 1.94 -13.71 5.32
N LEU A 331 2.17 -13.69 6.63
CA LEU A 331 1.67 -14.73 7.54
C LEU A 331 0.15 -14.59 7.75
N ILE A 332 -0.37 -13.38 7.87
CA ILE A 332 -1.80 -13.07 7.95
C ILE A 332 -2.50 -13.51 6.65
N ASP A 333 -1.94 -13.19 5.50
CA ASP A 333 -2.47 -13.59 4.20
C ASP A 333 -2.49 -15.11 4.05
N SER A 334 -1.40 -15.78 4.43
CA SER A 334 -1.29 -17.24 4.42
C SER A 334 -2.33 -17.88 5.34
N TYR A 335 -2.51 -17.34 6.55
CA TYR A 335 -3.53 -17.81 7.49
C TYR A 335 -4.93 -17.64 6.93
N LEU A 336 -5.24 -16.47 6.36
CA LEU A 336 -6.52 -16.19 5.71
C LEU A 336 -6.80 -17.17 4.58
N MET A 337 -5.80 -17.41 3.70
CA MET A 337 -5.94 -18.36 2.59
C MET A 337 -6.12 -19.82 3.07
N GLY A 338 -5.60 -20.16 4.24
CA GLY A 338 -5.79 -21.49 4.85
C GLY A 338 -7.17 -21.72 5.47
N ILE A 339 -7.90 -20.65 5.84
CA ILE A 339 -9.25 -20.75 6.39
C ILE A 339 -10.36 -20.59 5.35
N VAL A 340 -10.02 -20.15 4.13
CA VAL A 340 -10.96 -19.93 3.02
C VAL A 340 -10.83 -21.03 1.97
N HIS A 341 -11.97 -21.53 1.46
CA HIS A 341 -11.99 -22.54 0.40
C HIS A 341 -11.25 -22.04 -0.86
N PRO A 342 -10.46 -22.89 -1.55
CA PRO A 342 -9.66 -22.49 -2.72
C PRO A 342 -10.41 -21.69 -3.77
N GLY A 343 -11.65 -22.07 -4.08
CA GLY A 343 -12.51 -21.36 -5.06
C GLY A 343 -12.98 -19.96 -4.64
N ARG A 344 -12.71 -19.53 -3.40
CA ARG A 344 -13.15 -18.24 -2.84
C ARG A 344 -12.02 -17.36 -2.33
N ARG A 345 -10.78 -17.77 -2.54
CA ARG A 345 -9.61 -17.03 -2.07
C ARG A 345 -9.56 -15.60 -2.63
N GLY A 346 -10.01 -15.40 -3.87
CA GLY A 346 -10.11 -14.07 -4.46
C GLY A 346 -11.10 -13.15 -3.74
N LEU A 347 -12.32 -13.66 -3.43
CA LEU A 347 -13.30 -12.93 -2.63
C LEU A 347 -12.78 -12.66 -1.22
N GLY A 348 -12.10 -13.64 -0.61
CA GLY A 348 -11.48 -13.51 0.70
C GLY A 348 -10.45 -12.38 0.75
N SER A 349 -9.56 -12.32 -0.24
CA SER A 349 -8.56 -11.26 -0.37
C SER A 349 -9.21 -9.88 -0.58
N ALA A 350 -10.24 -9.79 -1.42
CA ALA A 350 -10.95 -8.54 -1.68
C ALA A 350 -11.63 -8.00 -0.41
N ILE A 351 -12.34 -8.86 0.34
CA ILE A 351 -12.97 -8.48 1.61
C ILE A 351 -11.92 -8.06 2.62
N ALA A 352 -10.83 -8.80 2.77
CA ALA A 352 -9.76 -8.44 3.69
C ALA A 352 -9.13 -7.09 3.34
N ALA A 353 -8.90 -6.81 2.06
CA ALA A 353 -8.36 -5.53 1.60
C ALA A 353 -9.32 -4.36 1.90
N ILE A 354 -10.61 -4.51 1.62
CA ILE A 354 -11.62 -3.47 1.92
C ILE A 354 -11.72 -3.21 3.42
N VAL A 355 -11.81 -4.28 4.21
CA VAL A 355 -11.95 -4.18 5.68
C VAL A 355 -10.68 -3.64 6.34
N TRP A 356 -9.52 -3.73 5.70
CA TRP A 356 -8.28 -3.07 6.11
C TRP A 356 -8.24 -1.59 5.69
N ARG A 357 -8.49 -1.31 4.39
CA ARG A 357 -8.30 0.02 3.79
C ARG A 357 -9.33 1.05 4.29
N LEU A 358 -10.61 0.67 4.43
CA LEU A 358 -11.65 1.62 4.82
C LEU A 358 -11.44 2.19 6.23
N PRO A 359 -11.22 1.38 7.29
CA PRO A 359 -10.91 1.92 8.61
C PRO A 359 -9.61 2.73 8.62
N ASN A 360 -8.59 2.28 7.88
CA ASN A 360 -7.32 2.98 7.75
C ASN A 360 -7.51 4.40 7.18
N SER A 361 -8.25 4.56 6.08
CA SER A 361 -8.48 5.87 5.47
C SER A 361 -9.26 6.84 6.38
N VAL A 362 -10.28 6.33 7.09
CA VAL A 362 -11.04 7.17 8.04
C VAL A 362 -10.16 7.68 9.17
N THR A 363 -9.31 6.82 9.74
CA THR A 363 -8.42 7.24 10.83
C THR A 363 -7.25 8.10 10.37
N THR A 364 -6.88 8.07 9.08
CA THR A 364 -5.90 9.02 8.51
C THR A 364 -6.39 10.46 8.62
N LEU A 365 -7.69 10.70 8.45
CA LEU A 365 -8.29 12.02 8.67
C LEU A 365 -8.12 12.47 10.14
N ILE A 366 -8.38 11.56 11.08
CA ILE A 366 -8.25 11.84 12.52
C ILE A 366 -6.79 12.10 12.88
N GLY A 367 -5.87 11.28 12.38
CA GLY A 367 -4.43 11.46 12.59
C GLY A 367 -3.93 12.80 12.06
N GLY A 368 -4.34 13.18 10.85
CA GLY A 368 -4.01 14.47 10.25
C GLY A 368 -4.53 15.64 11.07
N TYR A 369 -5.79 15.54 11.59
CA TYR A 369 -6.36 16.54 12.47
C TYR A 369 -5.58 16.68 13.78
N LEU A 370 -5.18 15.58 14.43
CA LEU A 370 -4.41 15.62 15.67
C LEU A 370 -3.04 16.28 15.47
N LEU A 371 -2.34 15.96 14.37
CA LEU A 371 -1.07 16.61 14.03
C LEU A 371 -1.25 18.12 13.78
N TYR A 372 -2.30 18.52 13.06
CA TYR A 372 -2.61 19.92 12.80
C TYR A 372 -3.00 20.67 14.09
N ALA A 373 -3.81 20.06 14.95
CA ALA A 373 -4.19 20.62 16.23
C ALA A 373 -2.97 20.82 17.14
N GLY A 374 -2.00 19.91 17.14
CA GLY A 374 -0.72 20.06 17.84
C GLY A 374 0.07 21.26 17.36
N LEU A 375 0.12 21.49 16.03
CA LEU A 375 0.81 22.65 15.44
C LEU A 375 0.12 23.97 15.84
N THR A 376 -1.20 24.03 15.81
CA THR A 376 -1.96 25.27 16.07
C THR A 376 -2.10 25.62 17.53
N SER A 377 -2.20 24.61 18.41
CA SER A 377 -2.31 24.80 19.86
C SER A 377 -0.95 24.93 20.57
N GLY A 378 0.15 24.52 19.92
CA GLY A 378 1.47 24.37 20.55
C GLY A 378 1.57 23.21 21.52
N ASP A 379 0.54 22.31 21.57
CA ASP A 379 0.57 21.14 22.41
C ASP A 379 1.28 19.98 21.73
N HIS A 380 2.55 19.78 22.08
CA HIS A 380 3.40 18.73 21.52
C HIS A 380 2.88 17.30 21.82
N PHE A 381 2.06 17.10 22.85
CA PHE A 381 1.46 15.80 23.14
C PHE A 381 0.56 15.30 22.01
N LEU A 382 -0.08 16.21 21.27
CA LEU A 382 -0.93 15.88 20.13
C LEU A 382 -0.17 15.25 18.95
N TYR A 383 1.16 15.46 18.84
CA TYR A 383 2.00 14.74 17.87
C TYR A 383 2.21 13.28 18.26
N ASP A 384 2.15 12.97 19.56
CA ASP A 384 2.42 11.65 20.11
C ASP A 384 1.15 10.83 20.30
N LEU A 385 0.01 11.50 20.49
CA LEU A 385 -1.29 10.87 20.70
C LEU A 385 -1.69 9.86 19.61
N PRO A 386 -1.46 10.10 18.29
CA PRO A 386 -1.72 9.11 17.27
C PRO A 386 -0.96 7.80 17.47
N TRP A 387 0.28 7.83 17.97
CA TRP A 387 1.07 6.63 18.26
C TRP A 387 0.50 5.84 19.43
N ILE A 388 0.06 6.54 20.48
CA ILE A 388 -0.55 5.93 21.68
C ILE A 388 -1.87 5.25 21.30
N LEU A 389 -2.76 5.97 20.61
CA LEU A 389 -4.04 5.44 20.15
C LEU A 389 -3.87 4.26 19.19
N ALA A 390 -2.95 4.38 18.23
CA ALA A 390 -2.63 3.32 17.30
C ALA A 390 -2.14 2.06 18.03
N SER A 391 -1.23 2.22 19.00
CA SER A 391 -0.71 1.10 19.80
C SER A 391 -1.81 0.41 20.60
N GLY A 392 -2.74 1.18 21.18
CA GLY A 392 -3.91 0.65 21.88
C GLY A 392 -4.81 -0.17 20.96
N LEU A 393 -5.13 0.34 19.75
CA LEU A 393 -5.92 -0.37 18.74
C LEU A 393 -5.24 -1.66 18.26
N TYR A 394 -3.91 -1.61 18.04
CA TYR A 394 -3.13 -2.80 17.69
C TYR A 394 -3.17 -3.85 18.80
N ALA A 395 -2.96 -3.44 20.05
CA ALA A 395 -3.02 -4.34 21.20
C ALA A 395 -4.40 -5.00 21.33
N VAL A 396 -5.48 -4.23 21.18
CA VAL A 396 -6.86 -4.75 21.17
C VAL A 396 -7.09 -5.70 20.01
N GLY A 397 -6.70 -5.33 18.79
CA GLY A 397 -6.85 -6.17 17.60
C GLY A 397 -6.11 -7.51 17.74
N ILE A 398 -4.87 -7.48 18.21
CA ILE A 398 -4.04 -8.67 18.44
C ILE A 398 -4.62 -9.55 19.55
N ALA A 399 -5.07 -8.97 20.66
CA ALA A 399 -5.71 -9.70 21.76
C ALA A 399 -7.00 -10.39 21.29
N LEU A 400 -7.84 -9.70 20.54
CA LEU A 400 -9.07 -10.27 19.98
C LEU A 400 -8.79 -11.35 18.95
N LEU A 401 -7.76 -11.20 18.10
CA LEU A 401 -7.31 -12.25 17.20
C LEU A 401 -6.87 -13.49 18.00
N TYR A 402 -6.07 -13.31 19.05
CA TYR A 402 -5.64 -14.42 19.92
C TYR A 402 -6.83 -15.15 20.55
N ILE A 403 -7.75 -14.43 21.19
CA ILE A 403 -8.93 -15.02 21.87
C ILE A 403 -9.78 -15.82 20.89
N ASN A 404 -10.02 -15.30 19.67
CA ASN A 404 -10.97 -15.89 18.74
C ASN A 404 -10.37 -16.96 17.81
N PHE A 405 -9.06 -16.93 17.55
CA PHE A 405 -8.45 -17.76 16.50
C PHE A 405 -7.33 -18.70 16.98
N ARG A 406 -6.92 -18.66 18.26
CA ARG A 406 -5.87 -19.56 18.80
C ARG A 406 -6.15 -21.04 18.63
N HIS A 407 -7.42 -21.44 18.53
CA HIS A 407 -7.84 -22.84 18.37
C HIS A 407 -8.18 -23.21 16.93
N VAL A 408 -8.21 -22.23 16.01
CA VAL A 408 -8.52 -22.46 14.61
C VAL A 408 -7.26 -22.85 13.87
N LYS A 409 -7.20 -24.09 13.40
CA LYS A 409 -6.09 -24.57 12.55
C LYS A 409 -6.45 -24.29 11.09
N PRO A 410 -5.59 -23.57 10.32
CA PRO A 410 -5.79 -23.46 8.88
C PRO A 410 -5.74 -24.85 8.26
N LYS A 411 -6.61 -25.07 7.28
CA LYS A 411 -6.57 -26.29 6.46
C LYS A 411 -5.33 -26.16 5.55
N GLY A 412 -4.40 -27.11 5.66
CA GLY A 412 -3.19 -27.15 4.82
C GLY A 412 -3.51 -27.34 3.33
#